data_a1f4f8fe096f9084670512ad594fdc0f
#
_entry.id   a1f4f8fe096f9084670512ad594fdc0f
#
_cell.length_a   1.000
_cell.length_b   1.000
_cell.length_c   1.000
_cell.angle_alpha   90.00
_cell.angle_beta   90.00
_cell.angle_gamma   90.00
#
_symmetry.space_group_name_H-M   'P 1'
#
loop_
_entity.id
_entity.type
_entity.pdbx_description
1 polymer ?
#
loop_
_entity_poly.entity_id
_entity_poly.type
_entity_poly.pdbx_seq_one_letter_code
_entity_poly.pdbx_strand_id
1 'polypeptide(L)'
;MAGIPGNPLGYARDIAEGNAPFTAIQLKKMSEEELKKVFANLHIVLRETRTTAVADRDIDGMRRRAHRFQRLNNAILLLETHAKKLRVAL
;
A
#
# COMPACT_ATOMS: atom_id res chain seq x y z
N MET A 1 7.52 5.27 -19.19
CA MET A 1 6.79 5.86 -18.09
C MET A 1 6.63 4.90 -16.93
N ALA A 2 6.79 5.41 -15.75
CA ALA A 2 6.66 4.62 -14.54
C ALA A 2 5.22 4.13 -14.32
N GLY A 3 5.05 2.98 -13.68
CA GLY A 3 3.75 2.48 -13.29
C GLY A 3 3.15 3.18 -12.08
N ILE A 4 3.87 4.15 -11.48
CA ILE A 4 3.42 4.88 -10.32
C ILE A 4 2.93 6.27 -10.73
N PRO A 5 1.68 6.66 -10.37
CA PRO A 5 1.25 8.03 -10.62
C PRO A 5 1.91 8.98 -9.63
N GLY A 6 2.69 9.93 -10.14
CA GLY A 6 3.24 11.05 -9.40
C GLY A 6 3.97 10.71 -8.09
N ASN A 7 3.33 10.95 -6.97
CA ASN A 7 3.91 10.82 -5.64
C ASN A 7 3.71 9.41 -5.06
N PRO A 8 4.80 8.67 -4.74
CA PRO A 8 4.67 7.32 -4.17
C PRO A 8 3.90 7.26 -2.86
N LEU A 9 4.06 8.26 -2.00
CA LEU A 9 3.33 8.32 -0.73
C LEU A 9 1.84 8.54 -0.96
N GLY A 10 1.49 9.43 -1.88
CA GLY A 10 0.10 9.67 -2.27
C GLY A 10 -0.53 8.42 -2.87
N TYR A 11 0.22 7.71 -3.69
CA TYR A 11 -0.24 6.44 -4.27
C TYR A 11 -0.51 5.40 -3.20
N ALA A 12 0.40 5.26 -2.21
CA ALA A 12 0.21 4.32 -1.10
C ALA A 12 -1.03 4.69 -0.27
N ARG A 13 -1.27 5.96 -0.03
CA ARG A 13 -2.48 6.43 0.66
C ARG A 13 -3.74 6.12 -0.12
N ASP A 14 -3.70 6.29 -1.44
CA ASP A 14 -4.83 5.97 -2.30
C ASP A 14 -5.14 4.46 -2.28
N ILE A 15 -4.13 3.62 -2.23
CA ILE A 15 -4.30 2.17 -2.07
C ILE A 15 -5.01 1.88 -0.74
N ALA A 16 -4.57 2.51 0.34
CA ALA A 16 -5.16 2.33 1.66
C ALA A 16 -6.63 2.75 1.70
N GLU A 17 -6.98 3.82 1.00
CA GLU A 17 -8.35 4.31 0.93
C GLU A 17 -9.23 3.54 -0.08
N GLY A 18 -8.63 2.67 -0.87
CA GLY A 18 -9.35 1.94 -1.91
C GLY A 18 -9.60 2.76 -3.18
N ASN A 19 -8.91 3.89 -3.34
CA ASN A 19 -9.09 4.79 -4.48
C ASN A 19 -8.18 4.45 -5.66
N ALA A 20 -7.18 3.60 -5.46
CA ALA A 20 -6.27 3.18 -6.51
C ALA A 20 -6.25 1.65 -6.58
N PRO A 21 -6.37 1.07 -7.78
CA PRO A 21 -6.24 -0.37 -7.92
C PRO A 21 -4.79 -0.78 -7.71
N PHE A 22 -4.58 -1.91 -7.03
CA PHE A 22 -3.25 -2.46 -6.83
C PHE A 22 -3.28 -3.95 -7.15
N THR A 23 -2.93 -4.27 -8.38
CA THR A 23 -3.02 -5.62 -8.91
C THR A 23 -1.68 -6.02 -9.53
N ALA A 24 -1.55 -7.30 -9.88
CA ALA A 24 -0.36 -7.81 -10.55
C ALA A 24 -0.08 -7.06 -11.87
N ILE A 25 -1.12 -6.56 -12.53
CA ILE A 25 -0.97 -5.80 -13.78
C ILE A 25 -0.21 -4.51 -13.52
N GLN A 26 -0.57 -3.76 -12.48
CA GLN A 26 0.15 -2.54 -12.10
C GLN A 26 1.59 -2.85 -11.72
N LEU A 27 1.82 -3.93 -10.98
CA LEU A 27 3.16 -4.32 -10.55
C LEU A 27 4.07 -4.65 -11.73
N LYS A 28 3.54 -5.28 -12.77
CA LYS A 28 4.31 -5.61 -13.98
C LYS A 28 4.81 -4.37 -14.71
N LYS A 29 4.15 -3.24 -14.54
CA LYS A 29 4.51 -1.98 -15.18
C LYS A 29 5.56 -1.20 -14.40
N MET A 30 5.88 -1.63 -13.19
CA MET A 30 6.80 -0.93 -12.30
C MET A 30 8.22 -1.43 -12.47
N SER A 31 9.19 -0.50 -12.41
CA SER A 31 10.60 -0.85 -12.34
C SER A 31 10.93 -1.38 -10.95
N GLU A 32 12.11 -1.98 -10.80
CA GLU A 32 12.59 -2.44 -9.51
C GLU A 32 12.63 -1.32 -8.48
N GLU A 33 13.11 -0.13 -8.89
CA GLU A 33 13.17 1.04 -8.00
C GLU A 33 11.77 1.48 -7.57
N GLU A 34 10.83 1.46 -8.50
CA GLU A 34 9.44 1.83 -8.20
C GLU A 34 8.80 0.85 -7.22
N LEU A 35 9.05 -0.45 -7.39
CA LEU A 35 8.57 -1.47 -6.46
C LEU A 35 9.09 -1.21 -5.04
N LYS A 36 10.37 -0.89 -4.92
CA LYS A 36 10.99 -0.57 -3.62
C LYS A 36 10.38 0.69 -3.00
N LYS A 37 10.14 1.73 -3.81
CA LYS A 37 9.52 2.96 -3.33
C LYS A 37 8.10 2.73 -2.84
N VAL A 38 7.31 1.99 -3.61
CA VAL A 38 5.93 1.66 -3.22
C VAL A 38 5.93 0.85 -1.93
N PHE A 39 6.80 -0.14 -1.83
CA PHE A 39 6.93 -0.97 -0.65
C PHE A 39 7.22 -0.14 0.60
N ALA A 40 8.22 0.74 0.52
CA ALA A 40 8.58 1.61 1.64
C ALA A 40 7.43 2.53 2.03
N ASN A 41 6.74 3.10 1.05
CA ASN A 41 5.63 4.02 1.32
C ASN A 41 4.39 3.31 1.85
N LEU A 42 4.13 2.07 1.44
CA LEU A 42 3.06 1.26 2.03
C LEU A 42 3.32 1.03 3.52
N HIS A 43 4.57 0.76 3.91
CA HIS A 43 4.93 0.62 5.31
C HIS A 43 4.80 1.92 6.09
N ILE A 44 5.11 3.06 5.48
CA ILE A 44 4.90 4.37 6.10
C ILE A 44 3.42 4.58 6.41
N VAL A 45 2.54 4.33 5.43
CA VAL A 45 1.10 4.49 5.60
C VAL A 45 0.56 3.49 6.63
N LEU A 46 1.09 2.27 6.64
CA LEU A 46 0.71 1.27 7.63
C LEU A 46 1.03 1.76 9.04
N ARG A 47 2.21 2.35 9.23
CA ARG A 47 2.62 2.93 10.51
C ARG A 47 1.72 4.10 10.90
N GLU A 48 1.43 5.00 9.98
CA GLU A 48 0.50 6.11 10.21
C GLU A 48 -0.87 5.59 10.67
N THR A 49 -1.37 4.55 10.03
CA THR A 49 -2.66 3.96 10.36
C THR A 49 -2.65 3.36 11.78
N ARG A 50 -1.55 2.73 12.18
CA ARG A 50 -1.40 2.16 13.53
C ARG A 50 -1.40 3.24 14.60
N THR A 51 -0.82 4.40 14.31
CA THR A 51 -0.66 5.48 15.28
C THR A 51 -1.84 6.44 15.30
N THR A 52 -2.73 6.39 14.32
CA THR A 52 -3.92 7.24 14.29
C THR A 52 -4.92 6.79 15.34
N ALA A 53 -5.25 7.70 16.25
CA ALA A 53 -6.21 7.42 17.30
C ALA A 53 -7.64 7.39 16.74
N VAL A 54 -8.43 6.43 17.22
CA VAL A 54 -9.85 6.33 16.89
C VAL A 54 -10.62 6.32 18.22
N ALA A 55 -11.66 7.13 18.32
CA ALA A 55 -12.48 7.17 19.53
C ALA A 55 -13.15 5.81 19.78
N ASP A 56 -13.21 5.40 21.04
CA ASP A 56 -13.72 4.08 21.43
C ASP A 56 -15.14 3.81 20.93
N ARG A 57 -15.94 4.85 20.75
CA ARG A 57 -17.33 4.73 20.28
C ARG A 57 -17.53 5.04 18.81
N ASP A 58 -16.44 5.32 18.10
CA ASP A 58 -16.50 5.60 16.65
C ASP A 58 -16.41 4.28 15.87
N ILE A 59 -17.55 3.62 15.76
CA ILE A 59 -17.65 2.33 15.07
C ILE A 59 -17.26 2.47 13.59
N ASP A 60 -17.70 3.55 12.94
CA ASP A 60 -17.37 3.80 11.54
C ASP A 60 -15.87 4.08 11.35
N GLY A 61 -15.27 4.83 12.27
CA GLY A 61 -13.83 5.07 12.27
C GLY A 61 -13.02 3.80 12.46
N MET A 62 -13.44 2.94 13.39
CA MET A 62 -12.81 1.64 13.60
C MET A 62 -12.90 0.76 12.37
N ARG A 63 -14.06 0.75 11.70
CA ARG A 63 -14.29 -0.04 10.49
C ARG A 63 -13.43 0.46 9.34
N ARG A 64 -13.34 1.78 9.14
CA ARG A 64 -12.48 2.38 8.11
C ARG A 64 -11.01 2.04 8.37
N ARG A 65 -10.58 2.09 9.63
CA ARG A 65 -9.22 1.74 10.02
C ARG A 65 -8.92 0.27 9.72
N ALA A 66 -9.85 -0.62 10.06
CA ALA A 66 -9.70 -2.04 9.78
C ALA A 66 -9.59 -2.31 8.27
N HIS A 67 -10.40 -1.63 7.45
CA HIS A 67 -10.32 -1.74 5.99
C HIS A 67 -9.00 -1.24 5.44
N ARG A 68 -8.47 -0.15 6.01
CA ARG A 68 -7.15 0.36 5.61
C ARG A 68 -6.05 -0.66 5.91
N PHE A 69 -6.07 -1.26 7.09
CA PHE A 69 -5.12 -2.30 7.45
C PHE A 69 -5.20 -3.48 6.49
N GLN A 70 -6.40 -3.92 6.17
CA GLN A 70 -6.61 -5.03 5.26
C GLN A 70 -6.05 -4.73 3.87
N ARG A 71 -6.36 -3.55 3.33
CA ARG A 71 -5.88 -3.14 2.00
C ARG A 71 -4.37 -3.01 1.97
N LEU A 72 -3.78 -2.40 3.01
CA LEU A 72 -2.33 -2.23 3.09
C LEU A 72 -1.61 -3.58 3.21
N ASN A 73 -2.09 -4.46 4.08
CA ASN A 73 -1.49 -5.77 4.26
C ASN A 73 -1.60 -6.62 2.99
N ASN A 74 -2.74 -6.57 2.31
CA ASN A 74 -2.92 -7.27 1.04
C ASN A 74 -1.99 -6.73 -0.04
N ALA A 75 -1.84 -5.40 -0.12
CA ALA A 75 -0.95 -4.77 -1.08
C ALA A 75 0.52 -5.14 -0.81
N ILE A 76 0.93 -5.10 0.44
CA ILE A 76 2.30 -5.48 0.84
C ILE A 76 2.57 -6.94 0.48
N LEU A 77 1.65 -7.84 0.80
CA LEU A 77 1.79 -9.26 0.49
C LEU A 77 1.88 -9.50 -1.03
N LEU A 78 1.02 -8.84 -1.79
CA LEU A 78 1.03 -8.94 -3.24
C LEU A 78 2.38 -8.48 -3.81
N LEU A 79 2.88 -7.35 -3.31
CA LEU A 79 4.15 -6.79 -3.76
C LEU A 79 5.33 -7.69 -3.39
N GLU A 80 5.35 -8.21 -2.16
CA GLU A 80 6.38 -9.15 -1.72
C GLU A 80 6.39 -10.41 -2.59
N THR A 81 5.22 -10.96 -2.90
CA THR A 81 5.09 -12.14 -3.75
C THR A 81 5.62 -11.86 -5.15
N HIS A 82 5.28 -10.71 -5.71
CA HIS A 82 5.74 -10.30 -7.04
C HIS A 82 7.25 -10.10 -7.06
N ALA A 83 7.80 -9.41 -6.06
CA ALA A 83 9.23 -9.17 -5.95
C ALA A 83 10.01 -10.48 -5.81
N LYS A 84 9.47 -11.43 -5.06
CA LYS A 84 10.08 -12.75 -4.88
C LYS A 84 10.18 -13.50 -6.21
N LYS A 85 9.15 -13.42 -7.03
CA LYS A 85 9.16 -14.03 -8.37
C LYS A 85 10.22 -13.41 -9.28
N LEU A 86 10.45 -12.11 -9.14
CA LEU A 86 11.46 -11.38 -9.91
C LEU A 86 12.84 -11.41 -9.27
N ARG A 87 12.96 -12.01 -8.08
CA ARG A 87 14.19 -12.03 -7.28
C ARG A 87 14.69 -10.62 -6.94
N VAL A 88 13.77 -9.73 -6.66
CA VAL A 88 14.06 -8.36 -6.23
C VAL A 88 14.08 -8.32 -4.71
N ALA A 89 15.16 -7.78 -4.13
CA ALA A 89 15.25 -7.56 -2.69
C ALA A 89 14.54 -6.25 -2.32
N LEU A 90 13.55 -6.34 -1.46
CA LEU A 90 12.79 -5.18 -1.00
C LEU A 90 13.35 -4.58 0.29
#